data_d049c52f2a811c6f7365b26dec17e63c
#
_entry.id   d049c52f2a811c6f7365b26dec17e63c
#
_cell.length_a   1.000
_cell.length_b   1.000
_cell.length_c   1.000
_cell.angle_alpha   90.00
_cell.angle_beta   90.00
_cell.angle_gamma   90.00
#
_symmetry.space_group_name_H-M   'P 1'
#
loop_
_entity.id
_entity.type
_entity.pdbx_description
1 polymer ?
#
loop_
_entity_poly.entity_id
_entity_poly.type
_entity_poly.pdbx_seq_one_letter_code
_entity_poly.pdbx_strand_id
1 'polypeptide(L)'
;MKCNWKNMLIASMTCAAFITVGTTAADAAYQLNPEVKDATPALKQAAEMGVRVYENQSMKNLPNKDAIVVMSFGTTYADSRKATIEKTVADIQTAHPDTKVVLAFTSHIIVDRIQQKEGIKIPTPEEALTQLKEDGYTRIALTTLDLIPGMEYSYDSAIFDLYKNQFKKMTLGTSLMYWMGQENQNDDITETLKVIATEFPKTGKNDAILLMDHGTPHPANAYYSVMQARLKELGMNNVYIYTVEGWPSLETVIPQLKAKHVKNVTLIPMMMVAGDHANNDMAGSEPDSHKSILEKEGFHVSAYLHGLGENEGVRKIFVERANQSWNALETEVAQPTHHMKK
;
A
#
# COMPACT_ATOMS: atom_id res chain seq x y z
N MET A 1 7.10 -18.92 -45.53
CA MET A 1 7.98 -17.93 -44.87
C MET A 1 8.13 -18.29 -43.41
N LYS A 2 9.29 -18.88 -43.04
CA LYS A 2 9.58 -19.24 -41.64
C LYS A 2 10.22 -18.03 -40.98
N CYS A 3 9.56 -17.45 -40.01
CA CYS A 3 10.07 -16.32 -39.20
C CYS A 3 11.16 -16.86 -38.26
N ASN A 4 12.38 -16.37 -38.43
CA ASN A 4 13.58 -16.86 -37.75
C ASN A 4 13.80 -16.02 -36.49
N TRP A 5 13.40 -16.53 -35.34
CA TRP A 5 13.39 -15.86 -34.02
C TRP A 5 14.75 -15.90 -33.30
N LYS A 6 15.85 -16.18 -34.01
CA LYS A 6 17.17 -16.42 -33.37
C LYS A 6 18.14 -15.26 -33.37
N ASN A 7 17.79 -14.07 -33.81
CA ASN A 7 18.73 -12.93 -33.88
C ASN A 7 18.35 -11.73 -33.01
N MET A 8 17.79 -11.99 -31.84
CA MET A 8 17.52 -10.91 -30.86
C MET A 8 18.08 -11.27 -29.48
N LEU A 9 19.40 -11.50 -29.44
CA LEU A 9 20.11 -11.67 -28.17
C LEU A 9 21.56 -11.21 -28.34
N ILE A 10 21.99 -10.49 -27.29
CA ILE A 10 23.38 -10.16 -26.93
C ILE A 10 23.89 -8.81 -27.47
N ALA A 11 23.54 -7.76 -26.69
CA ALA A 11 24.53 -6.72 -26.41
C ALA A 11 24.87 -6.84 -24.91
N SER A 12 25.89 -7.61 -24.60
CA SER A 12 26.51 -7.66 -23.28
C SER A 12 27.26 -6.35 -23.05
N MET A 13 26.73 -5.47 -22.21
CA MET A 13 27.49 -4.36 -21.66
C MET A 13 28.10 -4.78 -20.33
N THR A 14 29.42 -4.91 -20.33
CA THR A 14 30.24 -4.95 -19.14
C THR A 14 30.10 -3.63 -18.38
N CYS A 15 29.34 -3.62 -17.30
CA CYS A 15 29.33 -2.51 -16.33
C CYS A 15 30.45 -2.72 -15.33
N ALA A 16 31.41 -1.79 -15.33
CA ALA A 16 32.35 -1.61 -14.25
C ALA A 16 31.62 -1.17 -12.98
N ALA A 17 31.83 -1.92 -11.91
CA ALA A 17 31.26 -1.63 -10.61
C ALA A 17 31.85 -0.33 -10.04
N PHE A 18 31.01 0.69 -9.87
CA PHE A 18 31.22 1.73 -8.88
C PHE A 18 30.21 1.49 -7.74
N ILE A 19 30.73 1.00 -6.63
CA ILE A 19 30.00 0.95 -5.36
C ILE A 19 29.96 2.39 -4.85
N THR A 20 28.82 3.07 -5.04
CA THR A 20 28.43 4.20 -4.21
C THR A 20 27.18 3.79 -3.45
N VAL A 21 27.38 3.53 -2.15
CA VAL A 21 26.28 3.45 -1.18
C VAL A 21 25.67 4.84 -1.08
N GLY A 22 24.49 4.99 -1.67
CA GLY A 22 23.69 6.18 -1.61
C GLY A 22 22.37 5.85 -2.28
N THR A 23 21.41 5.29 -1.52
CA THR A 23 20.03 5.14 -1.98
C THR A 23 19.44 6.53 -2.17
N THR A 24 19.46 7.02 -3.38
CA THR A 24 18.82 8.28 -3.72
C THR A 24 17.31 8.02 -3.96
N ALA A 25 16.48 8.88 -3.41
CA ALA A 25 15.02 8.89 -3.52
C ALA A 25 14.47 8.94 -4.98
N ALA A 26 15.31 8.76 -5.98
CA ALA A 26 14.96 8.80 -7.40
C ALA A 26 14.32 7.50 -7.92
N ASP A 27 14.36 6.40 -7.13
CA ASP A 27 13.97 5.07 -7.62
C ASP A 27 12.48 4.75 -7.41
N ALA A 28 11.72 5.60 -6.72
CA ALA A 28 10.34 5.31 -6.36
C ALA A 28 9.30 5.73 -7.43
N ALA A 29 9.69 6.44 -8.49
CA ALA A 29 8.82 6.87 -9.58
C ALA A 29 9.22 6.21 -10.90
N TYR A 30 8.22 5.85 -11.71
CA TYR A 30 8.47 5.29 -13.05
C TYR A 30 9.16 6.33 -13.95
N GLN A 31 10.15 5.88 -14.70
CA GLN A 31 10.89 6.71 -15.64
C GLN A 31 10.54 6.32 -17.08
N LEU A 32 10.15 7.30 -17.89
CA LEU A 32 9.98 7.07 -19.32
C LEU A 32 11.29 6.64 -19.97
N ASN A 33 11.20 5.76 -20.98
CA ASN A 33 12.36 5.35 -21.75
C ASN A 33 13.12 6.59 -22.29
N PRO A 34 14.44 6.70 -22.09
CA PRO A 34 15.27 7.85 -22.52
C PRO A 34 15.19 8.16 -24.02
N GLU A 35 14.74 7.23 -24.86
CA GLU A 35 14.51 7.46 -26.29
C GLU A 35 13.28 8.32 -26.57
N VAL A 36 12.37 8.49 -25.59
CA VAL A 36 11.19 9.35 -25.70
C VAL A 36 11.61 10.80 -25.50
N LYS A 37 11.94 11.51 -26.58
CA LYS A 37 12.44 12.90 -26.53
C LYS A 37 11.36 13.94 -26.36
N ASP A 38 10.16 13.72 -26.92
CA ASP A 38 9.05 14.68 -26.95
C ASP A 38 7.78 14.06 -26.35
N ALA A 39 7.82 13.72 -25.05
CA ALA A 39 6.67 13.15 -24.37
C ALA A 39 5.50 14.15 -24.32
N THR A 40 4.36 13.74 -24.86
CA THR A 40 3.11 14.51 -24.79
C THR A 40 2.61 14.61 -23.34
N PRO A 41 1.77 15.63 -23.01
CA PRO A 41 1.15 15.70 -21.68
C PRO A 41 0.41 14.40 -21.29
N ALA A 42 -0.30 13.78 -22.22
CA ALA A 42 -1.00 12.52 -21.98
C ALA A 42 -0.05 11.36 -21.66
N LEU A 43 1.09 11.27 -22.39
CA LEU A 43 2.10 10.24 -22.10
C LEU A 43 2.76 10.46 -20.72
N LYS A 44 3.06 11.73 -20.37
CA LYS A 44 3.59 12.06 -19.05
C LYS A 44 2.61 11.67 -17.95
N GLN A 45 1.34 12.02 -18.11
CA GLN A 45 0.30 11.66 -17.15
C GLN A 45 0.11 10.13 -17.05
N ALA A 46 0.14 9.41 -18.16
CA ALA A 46 0.06 7.94 -18.16
C ALA A 46 1.26 7.27 -17.48
N ALA A 47 2.40 7.92 -17.45
CA ALA A 47 3.62 7.46 -16.82
C ALA A 47 3.76 7.90 -15.35
N GLU A 48 2.80 8.63 -14.79
CA GLU A 48 2.78 9.01 -13.37
C GLU A 48 2.45 7.79 -12.49
N MET A 49 3.40 6.87 -12.38
CA MET A 49 3.34 5.69 -11.52
C MET A 49 4.41 5.78 -10.43
N GLY A 50 4.16 5.16 -9.29
CA GLY A 50 5.04 5.27 -8.13
C GLY A 50 4.77 6.55 -7.34
N VAL A 51 5.81 7.13 -6.76
CA VAL A 51 5.68 8.40 -6.03
C VAL A 51 5.37 9.53 -7.03
N ARG A 52 4.21 10.17 -6.83
CA ARG A 52 3.77 11.30 -7.65
C ARG A 52 4.29 12.61 -7.05
N VAL A 53 4.69 13.55 -7.91
CA VAL A 53 5.24 14.85 -7.50
C VAL A 53 4.59 15.95 -8.33
N TYR A 54 4.11 16.98 -7.65
CA TYR A 54 3.61 18.18 -8.28
C TYR A 54 4.24 19.42 -7.65
N GLU A 55 4.71 20.35 -8.48
CA GLU A 55 5.27 21.64 -8.05
C GLU A 55 4.52 22.80 -8.71
N ASN A 56 3.97 23.69 -7.88
CA ASN A 56 3.26 24.87 -8.34
C ASN A 56 4.23 26.03 -8.59
N GLN A 57 4.51 26.30 -9.84
CA GLN A 57 5.47 27.35 -10.24
C GLN A 57 5.07 28.76 -9.79
N SER A 58 3.77 29.05 -9.63
CA SER A 58 3.30 30.34 -9.14
C SER A 58 3.64 30.59 -7.66
N MET A 59 3.90 29.52 -6.90
CA MET A 59 4.20 29.54 -5.48
C MET A 59 5.69 29.27 -5.17
N LYS A 60 6.54 29.13 -6.18
CA LYS A 60 7.96 28.73 -6.00
C LYS A 60 8.75 29.58 -5.01
N ASN A 61 8.40 30.88 -4.87
CA ASN A 61 9.09 31.81 -3.98
C ASN A 61 8.59 31.78 -2.53
N LEU A 62 7.53 31.02 -2.21
CA LEU A 62 7.08 30.88 -0.84
C LEU A 62 8.14 30.11 -0.02
N PRO A 63 8.34 30.47 1.27
CA PRO A 63 9.20 29.71 2.16
C PRO A 63 8.70 28.27 2.31
N ASN A 64 9.60 27.34 2.52
CA ASN A 64 9.22 25.96 2.81
C ASN A 64 8.71 25.85 4.25
N LYS A 65 7.52 25.30 4.40
CA LYS A 65 6.97 24.83 5.67
C LYS A 65 6.26 23.52 5.37
N ASP A 66 6.76 22.44 5.93
CA ASP A 66 6.52 21.10 5.47
C ASP A 66 5.67 20.30 6.45
N ALA A 67 4.77 19.47 5.93
CA ALA A 67 4.01 18.52 6.72
C ALA A 67 3.87 17.17 5.99
N ILE A 68 3.65 16.11 6.77
CA ILE A 68 3.25 14.79 6.28
C ILE A 68 1.79 14.57 6.65
N VAL A 69 0.98 14.12 5.71
CA VAL A 69 -0.37 13.64 5.95
C VAL A 69 -0.39 12.14 5.72
N VAL A 70 -0.73 11.39 6.77
CA VAL A 70 -0.87 9.94 6.72
C VAL A 70 -2.35 9.62 6.54
N MET A 71 -2.71 9.06 5.40
CA MET A 71 -4.08 8.69 5.05
C MET A 71 -4.33 7.23 5.38
N SER A 72 -5.49 6.91 5.92
CA SER A 72 -5.91 5.54 6.24
C SER A 72 -7.43 5.46 6.18
N PHE A 73 -7.97 4.30 5.80
CA PHE A 73 -9.42 4.07 5.85
C PHE A 73 -9.98 4.28 7.26
N GLY A 74 -9.24 3.86 8.28
CA GLY A 74 -9.64 3.98 9.67
C GLY A 74 -10.35 2.74 10.22
N THR A 75 -10.65 2.78 11.52
CA THR A 75 -11.45 1.77 12.22
C THR A 75 -12.08 2.33 13.48
N THR A 76 -13.28 1.86 13.82
CA THR A 76 -13.97 2.17 15.08
C THR A 76 -13.51 1.30 16.26
N TYR A 77 -12.67 0.31 16.03
CA TYR A 77 -12.07 -0.56 17.06
C TYR A 77 -10.88 0.15 17.68
N ALA A 78 -11.10 0.81 18.84
CA ALA A 78 -10.13 1.71 19.47
C ALA A 78 -8.78 1.01 19.78
N ASP A 79 -8.80 -0.21 20.30
CA ASP A 79 -7.58 -0.94 20.65
C ASP A 79 -6.79 -1.34 19.39
N SER A 80 -7.47 -1.84 18.34
CA SER A 80 -6.85 -2.15 17.06
C SER A 80 -6.28 -0.89 16.40
N ARG A 81 -7.04 0.24 16.41
CA ARG A 81 -6.57 1.54 15.90
C ARG A 81 -5.26 1.97 16.56
N LYS A 82 -5.19 1.90 17.90
CA LYS A 82 -3.99 2.26 18.67
C LYS A 82 -2.80 1.36 18.37
N ALA A 83 -3.03 0.05 18.31
CA ALA A 83 -1.97 -0.93 18.11
C ALA A 83 -1.42 -0.92 16.66
N THR A 84 -2.16 -0.40 15.71
CA THR A 84 -1.85 -0.44 14.28
C THR A 84 -1.64 0.95 13.68
N ILE A 85 -2.72 1.68 13.36
CA ILE A 85 -2.67 2.96 12.66
C ILE A 85 -1.91 4.01 13.48
N GLU A 86 -2.32 4.24 14.73
CA GLU A 86 -1.70 5.27 15.58
C GLU A 86 -0.23 4.93 15.86
N LYS A 87 0.09 3.64 16.04
CA LYS A 87 1.47 3.19 16.21
C LYS A 87 2.32 3.43 14.96
N THR A 88 1.76 3.17 13.76
CA THR A 88 2.46 3.45 12.49
C THR A 88 2.71 4.95 12.32
N VAL A 89 1.70 5.79 12.64
CA VAL A 89 1.86 7.25 12.60
C VAL A 89 2.93 7.72 13.60
N ALA A 90 2.98 7.14 14.79
CA ALA A 90 4.03 7.44 15.77
C ALA A 90 5.43 7.03 15.29
N ASP A 91 5.55 5.90 14.58
CA ASP A 91 6.81 5.46 13.99
C ASP A 91 7.25 6.42 12.85
N ILE A 92 6.31 6.90 12.02
CA ILE A 92 6.57 7.96 11.01
C ILE A 92 6.97 9.29 11.69
N GLN A 93 6.26 9.70 12.75
CA GLN A 93 6.63 10.92 13.51
C GLN A 93 8.03 10.79 14.14
N THR A 94 8.42 9.60 14.58
CA THR A 94 9.75 9.34 15.12
C THR A 94 10.83 9.46 14.04
N ALA A 95 10.54 9.06 12.80
CA ALA A 95 11.44 9.24 11.66
C ALA A 95 11.55 10.71 11.21
N HIS A 96 10.53 11.52 11.51
CA HIS A 96 10.47 12.95 11.15
C HIS A 96 10.16 13.83 12.39
N PRO A 97 11.06 13.90 13.39
CA PRO A 97 10.77 14.50 14.71
C PRO A 97 10.40 15.99 14.66
N ASP A 98 10.97 16.73 13.71
CA ASP A 98 10.75 18.18 13.57
C ASP A 98 9.66 18.53 12.55
N THR A 99 8.94 17.53 12.04
CA THR A 99 7.92 17.69 11.00
C THR A 99 6.53 17.48 11.58
N LYS A 100 5.57 18.30 11.16
CA LYS A 100 4.16 18.08 11.47
C LYS A 100 3.66 16.83 10.75
N VAL A 101 3.27 15.80 11.50
CA VAL A 101 2.59 14.61 10.97
C VAL A 101 1.12 14.65 11.37
N VAL A 102 0.22 14.50 10.41
CA VAL A 102 -1.24 14.54 10.60
C VAL A 102 -1.82 13.22 10.13
N LEU A 103 -2.59 12.54 10.99
CA LEU A 103 -3.42 11.40 10.61
C LEU A 103 -4.75 11.89 10.05
N ALA A 104 -5.16 11.36 8.91
CA ALA A 104 -6.46 11.61 8.30
C ALA A 104 -7.15 10.30 7.91
N PHE A 105 -8.47 10.20 8.16
CA PHE A 105 -9.25 9.03 7.77
C PHE A 105 -10.04 9.29 6.49
N THR A 106 -9.92 8.36 5.54
CA THR A 106 -10.61 8.44 4.25
C THR A 106 -12.06 7.98 4.34
N SER A 107 -12.42 7.15 5.34
CA SER A 107 -13.79 6.72 5.56
C SER A 107 -14.56 7.74 6.42
N HIS A 108 -15.41 8.55 5.80
CA HIS A 108 -16.27 9.53 6.48
C HIS A 108 -17.19 8.85 7.51
N ILE A 109 -17.69 7.65 7.21
CA ILE A 109 -18.54 6.87 8.15
C ILE A 109 -17.76 6.52 9.42
N ILE A 110 -16.49 6.14 9.30
CA ILE A 110 -15.64 5.83 10.46
C ILE A 110 -15.35 7.10 11.27
N VAL A 111 -15.05 8.21 10.60
CA VAL A 111 -14.85 9.52 11.26
C VAL A 111 -16.06 9.89 12.10
N ASP A 112 -17.26 9.85 11.50
CA ASP A 112 -18.52 10.19 12.18
C ASP A 112 -18.80 9.25 13.37
N ARG A 113 -18.59 7.95 13.21
CA ARG A 113 -18.80 6.96 14.27
C ARG A 113 -17.85 7.16 15.45
N ILE A 114 -16.58 7.47 15.19
CA ILE A 114 -15.59 7.76 16.25
C ILE A 114 -15.97 9.05 16.98
N GLN A 115 -16.33 10.10 16.24
CA GLN A 115 -16.76 11.36 16.84
C GLN A 115 -17.98 11.15 17.74
N GLN A 116 -18.97 10.36 17.31
CA GLN A 116 -20.20 10.08 18.09
C GLN A 116 -19.92 9.21 19.33
N LYS A 117 -19.07 8.18 19.20
CA LYS A 117 -18.84 7.22 20.27
C LYS A 117 -17.77 7.63 21.27
N GLU A 118 -16.70 8.29 20.81
CA GLU A 118 -15.50 8.61 21.60
C GLU A 118 -15.30 10.10 21.82
N GLY A 119 -16.05 10.96 21.09
CA GLY A 119 -15.84 12.43 21.13
C GLY A 119 -14.53 12.89 20.49
N ILE A 120 -13.82 11.98 19.79
CA ILE A 120 -12.53 12.26 19.14
C ILE A 120 -12.78 12.70 17.71
N LYS A 121 -12.24 13.86 17.33
CA LYS A 121 -12.26 14.33 15.94
C LYS A 121 -10.98 13.91 15.23
N ILE A 122 -11.07 12.96 14.29
CA ILE A 122 -10.01 12.63 13.33
C ILE A 122 -10.40 13.30 12.01
N PRO A 123 -9.55 14.16 11.42
CA PRO A 123 -9.91 14.85 10.18
C PRO A 123 -9.99 13.89 8.98
N THR A 124 -10.79 14.28 7.99
CA THR A 124 -10.64 13.72 6.64
C THR A 124 -9.40 14.32 5.95
N PRO A 125 -8.91 13.74 4.84
CA PRO A 125 -7.80 14.33 4.08
C PRO A 125 -8.07 15.77 3.63
N GLU A 126 -9.31 16.07 3.22
CA GLU A 126 -9.74 17.41 2.83
C GLU A 126 -9.68 18.41 3.98
N GLU A 127 -10.17 18.02 5.17
CA GLU A 127 -10.10 18.84 6.39
C GLU A 127 -8.65 19.06 6.81
N ALA A 128 -7.82 18.01 6.80
CA ALA A 128 -6.42 18.09 7.16
C ALA A 128 -5.64 19.03 6.23
N LEU A 129 -5.83 18.92 4.92
CA LEU A 129 -5.16 19.77 3.94
C LEU A 129 -5.64 21.22 4.02
N THR A 130 -6.93 21.45 4.22
CA THR A 130 -7.48 22.80 4.43
C THR A 130 -6.85 23.45 5.65
N GLN A 131 -6.80 22.75 6.79
CA GLN A 131 -6.20 23.26 8.02
C GLN A 131 -4.70 23.55 7.86
N LEU A 132 -3.95 22.62 7.21
CA LEU A 132 -2.53 22.83 6.96
C LEU A 132 -2.26 24.06 6.09
N LYS A 133 -3.11 24.30 5.08
CA LYS A 133 -3.03 25.51 4.26
C LYS A 133 -3.27 26.77 5.06
N GLU A 134 -4.30 26.79 5.90
CA GLU A 134 -4.62 27.91 6.79
C GLU A 134 -3.50 28.18 7.80
N ASP A 135 -2.84 27.12 8.29
CA ASP A 135 -1.67 27.18 9.17
C ASP A 135 -0.38 27.62 8.44
N GLY A 136 -0.46 27.85 7.11
CA GLY A 136 0.63 28.34 6.28
C GLY A 136 1.66 27.30 5.86
N TYR A 137 1.31 26.01 5.90
CA TYR A 137 2.14 24.97 5.31
C TYR A 137 2.14 25.09 3.79
N THR A 138 3.32 24.92 3.18
CA THR A 138 3.52 25.17 1.76
C THR A 138 3.89 23.90 0.97
N ARG A 139 4.50 22.91 1.64
CA ARG A 139 4.84 21.63 1.00
C ARG A 139 4.26 20.47 1.80
N ILE A 140 3.58 19.55 1.12
CA ILE A 140 2.87 18.43 1.74
C ILE A 140 3.33 17.11 1.14
N ALA A 141 3.80 16.19 1.97
CA ALA A 141 3.98 14.79 1.61
C ALA A 141 2.74 14.00 2.04
N LEU A 142 1.98 13.48 1.08
CA LEU A 142 0.93 12.51 1.33
C LEU A 142 1.53 11.11 1.36
N THR A 143 1.16 10.31 2.36
CA THR A 143 1.46 8.87 2.43
C THR A 143 0.20 8.12 2.84
N THR A 144 0.08 6.88 2.43
CA THR A 144 -1.10 6.06 2.70
C THR A 144 -0.75 4.82 3.51
N LEU A 145 -1.70 4.29 4.26
CA LEU A 145 -1.63 2.99 4.91
C LEU A 145 -2.42 1.91 4.14
N ASP A 146 -2.74 2.17 2.88
CA ASP A 146 -3.36 1.19 2.01
C ASP A 146 -2.39 0.07 1.62
N LEU A 147 -2.92 -1.15 1.52
CA LEU A 147 -2.08 -2.31 1.22
C LEU A 147 -1.78 -2.46 -0.27
N ILE A 148 -2.76 -2.16 -1.12
CA ILE A 148 -2.68 -2.29 -2.58
C ILE A 148 -3.18 -1.00 -3.27
N PRO A 149 -2.84 -0.73 -4.54
CA PRO A 149 -3.34 0.42 -5.27
C PRO A 149 -4.80 0.19 -5.75
N GLY A 150 -5.72 0.02 -4.80
CA GLY A 150 -7.13 -0.28 -5.00
C GLY A 150 -8.02 0.96 -5.04
N MET A 151 -9.28 0.78 -4.62
CA MET A 151 -10.29 1.84 -4.59
C MET A 151 -9.89 2.95 -3.61
N GLU A 152 -9.37 2.59 -2.44
CA GLU A 152 -8.93 3.52 -1.40
C GLU A 152 -7.77 4.38 -1.91
N TYR A 153 -6.76 3.75 -2.52
CA TYR A 153 -5.63 4.48 -3.12
C TYR A 153 -6.05 5.37 -4.31
N SER A 154 -7.13 5.00 -5.01
CA SER A 154 -7.72 5.86 -6.04
C SER A 154 -8.34 7.12 -5.43
N TYR A 155 -8.92 7.03 -4.24
CA TYR A 155 -9.38 8.18 -3.47
C TYR A 155 -8.19 9.07 -3.06
N ASP A 156 -7.10 8.50 -2.53
CA ASP A 156 -5.89 9.23 -2.19
C ASP A 156 -5.29 9.96 -3.40
N SER A 157 -5.32 9.31 -4.56
CA SER A 157 -4.89 9.91 -5.84
C SER A 157 -5.78 11.08 -6.24
N ALA A 158 -7.09 10.97 -6.02
CA ALA A 158 -8.03 12.06 -6.28
C ALA A 158 -7.80 13.25 -5.32
N ILE A 159 -7.53 12.99 -4.04
CA ILE A 159 -7.14 14.02 -3.07
C ILE A 159 -5.89 14.77 -3.55
N PHE A 160 -4.85 14.03 -3.96
CA PHE A 160 -3.65 14.65 -4.51
C PHE A 160 -3.98 15.54 -5.70
N ASP A 161 -4.75 15.06 -6.67
CA ASP A 161 -5.08 15.80 -7.89
C ASP A 161 -5.93 17.06 -7.64
N LEU A 162 -6.85 17.00 -6.68
CA LEU A 162 -7.72 18.13 -6.34
C LEU A 162 -7.01 19.21 -5.51
N TYR A 163 -6.04 18.83 -4.68
CA TYR A 163 -5.39 19.75 -3.75
C TYR A 163 -4.00 20.22 -4.15
N LYS A 164 -3.31 19.51 -5.06
CA LYS A 164 -1.91 19.82 -5.45
C LYS A 164 -1.65 21.26 -5.85
N ASN A 165 -2.62 21.92 -6.51
CA ASN A 165 -2.51 23.33 -6.92
C ASN A 165 -2.59 24.33 -5.77
N GLN A 166 -2.99 23.90 -4.57
CA GLN A 166 -3.15 24.74 -3.40
C GLN A 166 -1.88 24.89 -2.58
N PHE A 167 -0.85 24.12 -2.90
CA PHE A 167 0.44 24.09 -2.21
C PHE A 167 1.59 24.37 -3.18
N LYS A 168 2.71 24.84 -2.64
CA LYS A 168 3.95 25.06 -3.40
C LYS A 168 4.44 23.74 -4.01
N LYS A 169 4.40 22.67 -3.22
CA LYS A 169 4.78 21.34 -3.66
C LYS A 169 3.96 20.29 -2.91
N MET A 170 3.54 19.27 -3.63
CA MET A 170 2.84 18.13 -3.05
C MET A 170 3.36 16.83 -3.63
N THR A 171 3.50 15.82 -2.80
CA THR A 171 3.86 14.46 -3.21
C THR A 171 2.80 13.48 -2.74
N LEU A 172 2.70 12.33 -3.42
CA LEU A 172 1.88 11.19 -3.00
C LEU A 172 2.74 9.92 -3.06
N GLY A 173 2.91 9.29 -1.91
CA GLY A 173 3.58 8.00 -1.78
C GLY A 173 2.76 6.84 -2.32
N THR A 174 3.38 5.67 -2.43
CA THR A 174 2.72 4.45 -2.90
C THR A 174 2.05 3.69 -1.75
N SER A 175 1.11 2.78 -2.08
CA SER A 175 0.61 1.76 -1.16
C SER A 175 1.72 0.80 -0.73
N LEU A 176 1.44 -0.02 0.30
CA LEU A 176 2.40 -0.99 0.85
C LEU A 176 2.97 -1.91 -0.24
N MET A 177 2.10 -2.56 -0.99
CA MET A 177 2.40 -3.44 -2.12
C MET A 177 2.00 -2.74 -3.42
N TYR A 178 2.93 -2.00 -4.01
CA TYR A 178 2.69 -1.25 -5.24
C TYR A 178 3.38 -1.89 -6.44
N TRP A 179 4.68 -2.12 -6.34
CA TRP A 179 5.51 -2.68 -7.40
C TRP A 179 5.59 -4.21 -7.31
N MET A 180 5.76 -4.85 -8.47
CA MET A 180 5.79 -6.32 -8.61
C MET A 180 7.14 -6.83 -9.16
N GLY A 181 8.19 -6.02 -9.12
CA GLY A 181 9.54 -6.40 -9.58
C GLY A 181 9.80 -6.22 -11.07
N GLN A 182 8.91 -5.56 -11.84
CA GLN A 182 9.12 -5.29 -13.26
C GLN A 182 10.05 -4.09 -13.46
N GLU A 183 10.80 -4.08 -14.57
CA GLU A 183 11.62 -2.94 -15.04
C GLU A 183 12.55 -2.36 -13.95
N ASN A 184 13.16 -3.23 -13.15
CA ASN A 184 14.05 -2.91 -12.02
C ASN A 184 13.36 -2.24 -10.82
N GLN A 185 12.02 -2.23 -10.76
CA GLN A 185 11.30 -1.84 -9.56
C GLN A 185 11.38 -2.93 -8.49
N ASN A 186 11.13 -2.56 -7.24
CA ASN A 186 11.08 -3.51 -6.12
C ASN A 186 9.95 -4.53 -6.30
N ASP A 187 10.11 -5.72 -5.75
CA ASP A 187 9.01 -6.67 -5.57
C ASP A 187 8.41 -6.50 -4.18
N ASP A 188 7.59 -5.45 -4.03
CA ASP A 188 6.96 -5.07 -2.78
C ASP A 188 6.07 -6.20 -2.22
N ILE A 189 5.46 -6.98 -3.11
CA ILE A 189 4.59 -8.11 -2.72
C ILE A 189 5.43 -9.18 -2.04
N THR A 190 6.52 -9.62 -2.68
CA THR A 190 7.41 -10.64 -2.09
C THR A 190 8.03 -10.15 -0.79
N GLU A 191 8.45 -8.90 -0.71
CA GLU A 191 9.01 -8.30 0.51
C GLU A 191 7.99 -8.31 1.65
N THR A 192 6.79 -7.80 1.41
CA THR A 192 5.72 -7.77 2.41
C THR A 192 5.35 -9.18 2.88
N LEU A 193 5.17 -10.14 1.94
CA LEU A 193 4.84 -11.53 2.29
C LEU A 193 5.92 -12.19 3.15
N LYS A 194 7.20 -11.93 2.91
CA LYS A 194 8.30 -12.42 3.77
C LYS A 194 8.22 -11.85 5.17
N VAL A 195 7.90 -10.56 5.30
CA VAL A 195 7.79 -9.88 6.59
C VAL A 195 6.62 -10.45 7.40
N ILE A 196 5.43 -10.53 6.83
CA ILE A 196 4.27 -11.06 7.56
C ILE A 196 4.40 -12.55 7.89
N ALA A 197 5.08 -13.33 7.06
CA ALA A 197 5.31 -14.76 7.29
C ALA A 197 6.15 -15.03 8.55
N THR A 198 6.84 -14.04 9.10
CA THR A 198 7.58 -14.18 10.37
C THR A 198 6.66 -14.42 11.56
N GLU A 199 5.39 -14.07 11.46
CA GLU A 199 4.36 -14.28 12.49
C GLU A 199 3.47 -15.50 12.23
N PHE A 200 3.66 -16.19 11.11
CA PHE A 200 2.84 -17.37 10.81
C PHE A 200 3.11 -18.47 11.82
N PRO A 201 2.05 -19.15 12.30
CA PRO A 201 2.21 -20.31 13.14
C PRO A 201 2.96 -21.42 12.38
N LYS A 202 3.71 -22.23 13.11
CA LYS A 202 4.32 -23.43 12.53
C LYS A 202 3.23 -24.37 12.03
N THR A 203 3.31 -24.79 10.78
CA THR A 203 2.33 -25.65 10.14
C THR A 203 2.87 -27.04 9.90
N GLY A 204 2.05 -28.06 10.18
CA GLY A 204 2.28 -29.45 9.83
C GLY A 204 1.76 -29.79 8.43
N LYS A 205 1.83 -31.07 8.08
CA LYS A 205 1.42 -31.57 6.74
C LYS A 205 -0.06 -31.32 6.43
N ASN A 206 -0.91 -31.37 7.47
CA ASN A 206 -2.38 -31.25 7.32
C ASN A 206 -2.90 -29.87 7.79
N ASP A 207 -2.02 -28.89 7.92
CA ASP A 207 -2.37 -27.55 8.37
C ASP A 207 -2.33 -26.57 7.19
N ALA A 208 -3.20 -25.58 7.21
CA ALA A 208 -3.21 -24.47 6.26
C ALA A 208 -3.39 -23.13 6.99
N ILE A 209 -2.82 -22.10 6.41
CA ILE A 209 -3.06 -20.70 6.78
C ILE A 209 -3.90 -20.07 5.67
N LEU A 210 -4.97 -19.41 6.06
CA LEU A 210 -5.80 -18.62 5.14
C LEU A 210 -5.64 -17.15 5.50
N LEU A 211 -5.07 -16.40 4.58
CA LEU A 211 -4.92 -14.95 4.67
C LEU A 211 -6.17 -14.30 4.10
N MET A 212 -6.92 -13.62 4.96
CA MET A 212 -8.16 -12.95 4.59
C MET A 212 -7.91 -11.50 4.22
N ASP A 213 -7.98 -11.20 2.95
CA ASP A 213 -7.97 -9.83 2.40
C ASP A 213 -9.39 -9.26 2.32
N HIS A 214 -9.52 -7.93 2.21
CA HIS A 214 -10.82 -7.30 2.06
C HIS A 214 -11.50 -7.67 0.73
N GLY A 215 -10.77 -7.60 -0.35
CA GLY A 215 -11.31 -7.60 -1.71
C GLY A 215 -11.57 -6.19 -2.21
N THR A 216 -11.77 -6.03 -3.52
CA THR A 216 -12.08 -4.74 -4.12
C THR A 216 -12.76 -4.93 -5.49
N PRO A 217 -13.74 -4.10 -5.87
CA PRO A 217 -14.28 -4.07 -7.23
C PRO A 217 -13.29 -3.46 -8.25
N HIS A 218 -12.21 -2.83 -7.76
CA HIS A 218 -11.17 -2.24 -8.60
C HIS A 218 -10.35 -3.34 -9.31
N PRO A 219 -9.82 -3.12 -10.54
CA PRO A 219 -8.93 -4.08 -11.22
C PRO A 219 -7.72 -4.53 -10.40
N ALA A 220 -7.29 -3.75 -9.40
CA ALA A 220 -6.27 -4.13 -8.42
C ALA A 220 -6.65 -5.38 -7.59
N ASN A 221 -7.87 -5.89 -7.67
CA ASN A 221 -8.23 -7.20 -7.13
C ASN A 221 -7.31 -8.32 -7.66
N ALA A 222 -6.68 -8.14 -8.84
CA ALA A 222 -5.68 -9.04 -9.38
C ALA A 222 -4.44 -9.22 -8.49
N TYR A 223 -4.13 -8.25 -7.61
CA TYR A 223 -3.03 -8.35 -6.64
C TYR A 223 -3.13 -9.60 -5.75
N TYR A 224 -4.32 -9.98 -5.35
CA TYR A 224 -4.55 -11.18 -4.52
C TYR A 224 -4.11 -12.46 -5.24
N SER A 225 -4.29 -12.54 -6.56
CA SER A 225 -3.76 -13.65 -7.37
C SER A 225 -2.24 -13.61 -7.49
N VAL A 226 -1.64 -12.43 -7.59
CA VAL A 226 -0.18 -12.27 -7.61
C VAL A 226 0.41 -12.66 -6.25
N MET A 227 -0.19 -12.21 -5.13
CA MET A 227 0.21 -12.64 -3.79
C MET A 227 0.20 -14.17 -3.66
N GLN A 228 -0.88 -14.83 -4.14
CA GLN A 228 -0.95 -16.30 -4.11
C GLN A 228 0.15 -16.96 -4.97
N ALA A 229 0.53 -16.37 -6.09
CA ALA A 229 1.64 -16.87 -6.90
C ALA A 229 2.98 -16.70 -6.17
N ARG A 230 3.22 -15.54 -5.56
CA ARG A 230 4.44 -15.26 -4.78
C ARG A 230 4.57 -16.16 -3.55
N LEU A 231 3.48 -16.44 -2.84
CA LEU A 231 3.48 -17.43 -1.75
C LEU A 231 3.97 -18.81 -2.21
N LYS A 232 3.54 -19.26 -3.40
CA LYS A 232 4.01 -20.53 -3.99
C LYS A 232 5.50 -20.47 -4.36
N GLU A 233 5.97 -19.39 -4.95
CA GLU A 233 7.38 -19.16 -5.27
C GLU A 233 8.26 -19.15 -4.02
N LEU A 234 7.74 -18.64 -2.90
CA LEU A 234 8.39 -18.66 -1.59
C LEU A 234 8.32 -20.04 -0.89
N GLY A 235 7.73 -21.05 -1.53
CA GLY A 235 7.57 -22.39 -0.97
C GLY A 235 6.45 -22.53 0.09
N MET A 236 5.63 -21.50 0.28
CA MET A 236 4.52 -21.47 1.24
C MET A 236 3.26 -22.11 0.64
N ASN A 237 3.35 -23.40 0.28
CA ASN A 237 2.31 -24.13 -0.47
C ASN A 237 1.04 -24.44 0.33
N ASN A 238 1.05 -24.17 1.63
CA ASN A 238 -0.08 -24.35 2.55
C ASN A 238 -0.67 -23.02 3.02
N VAL A 239 -0.28 -21.91 2.41
CA VAL A 239 -0.83 -20.56 2.65
C VAL A 239 -1.71 -20.18 1.46
N TYR A 240 -2.92 -19.70 1.75
CA TYR A 240 -3.91 -19.36 0.74
C TYR A 240 -4.43 -17.95 0.95
N ILE A 241 -4.58 -17.20 -0.12
CA ILE A 241 -5.25 -15.91 -0.15
C ILE A 241 -6.73 -16.10 -0.45
N TYR A 242 -7.59 -15.41 0.28
CA TYR A 242 -9.00 -15.27 -0.05
C TYR A 242 -9.52 -13.91 0.41
N THR A 243 -10.69 -13.50 -0.06
CA THR A 243 -11.24 -12.17 0.19
C THR A 243 -12.63 -12.25 0.78
N VAL A 244 -13.02 -11.20 1.53
CA VAL A 244 -14.40 -11.01 2.04
C VAL A 244 -15.30 -10.59 0.89
N GLU A 245 -14.95 -9.54 0.15
CA GLU A 245 -15.78 -8.87 -0.85
C GLU A 245 -15.13 -8.86 -2.25
N GLY A 246 -14.43 -9.93 -2.61
CA GLY A 246 -13.74 -9.98 -3.89
C GLY A 246 -13.51 -11.39 -4.39
N TRP A 247 -12.40 -11.58 -5.11
CA TRP A 247 -11.99 -12.88 -5.60
C TRP A 247 -10.46 -13.05 -5.38
N PRO A 248 -9.97 -14.25 -4.96
CA PRO A 248 -10.71 -15.49 -4.71
C PRO A 248 -11.56 -15.42 -3.44
N SER A 249 -12.75 -16.02 -3.46
CA SER A 249 -13.60 -16.17 -2.28
C SER A 249 -13.23 -17.40 -1.45
N LEU A 250 -13.82 -17.52 -0.25
CA LEU A 250 -13.62 -18.69 0.61
C LEU A 250 -14.05 -19.99 -0.10
N GLU A 251 -15.15 -19.96 -0.86
CA GLU A 251 -15.66 -21.11 -1.64
C GLU A 251 -14.66 -21.57 -2.71
N THR A 252 -13.83 -20.67 -3.21
CA THR A 252 -12.74 -20.99 -4.15
C THR A 252 -11.62 -21.78 -3.48
N VAL A 253 -11.37 -21.54 -2.19
CA VAL A 253 -10.27 -22.15 -1.42
C VAL A 253 -10.66 -23.48 -0.81
N ILE A 254 -11.88 -23.65 -0.29
CA ILE A 254 -12.35 -24.87 0.39
C ILE A 254 -12.07 -26.15 -0.41
N PRO A 255 -12.36 -26.24 -1.73
CA PRO A 255 -12.06 -27.45 -2.52
C PRO A 255 -10.55 -27.79 -2.56
N GLN A 256 -9.70 -26.75 -2.55
CA GLN A 256 -8.23 -26.93 -2.57
C GLN A 256 -7.74 -27.51 -1.23
N LEU A 257 -8.30 -27.05 -0.11
CA LEU A 257 -7.99 -27.57 1.23
C LEU A 257 -8.39 -29.04 1.33
N LYS A 258 -9.58 -29.39 0.86
CA LYS A 258 -10.08 -30.78 0.84
C LYS A 258 -9.22 -31.70 -0.02
N ALA A 259 -8.83 -31.26 -1.21
CA ALA A 259 -7.96 -32.01 -2.11
C ALA A 259 -6.57 -32.28 -1.52
N LYS A 260 -6.08 -31.41 -0.64
CA LYS A 260 -4.81 -31.57 0.07
C LYS A 260 -4.95 -32.25 1.45
N HIS A 261 -6.14 -32.72 1.78
CA HIS A 261 -6.44 -33.39 3.05
C HIS A 261 -6.10 -32.52 4.29
N VAL A 262 -6.28 -31.20 4.18
CA VAL A 262 -6.12 -30.26 5.30
C VAL A 262 -7.12 -30.64 6.41
N LYS A 263 -6.69 -30.50 7.67
CA LYS A 263 -7.50 -30.74 8.86
C LYS A 263 -7.62 -29.48 9.72
N ASN A 264 -6.52 -28.76 9.87
CA ASN A 264 -6.48 -27.57 10.71
C ASN A 264 -6.26 -26.34 9.86
N VAL A 265 -7.03 -25.30 10.12
CA VAL A 265 -6.99 -24.02 9.42
C VAL A 265 -6.74 -22.90 10.42
N THR A 266 -5.77 -22.05 10.15
CA THR A 266 -5.56 -20.80 10.87
C THR A 266 -5.98 -19.64 9.98
N LEU A 267 -6.96 -18.86 10.41
CA LEU A 267 -7.40 -17.62 9.74
C LEU A 267 -6.55 -16.46 10.24
N ILE A 268 -6.03 -15.65 9.33
CA ILE A 268 -5.22 -14.46 9.61
C ILE A 268 -5.75 -13.30 8.76
N PRO A 269 -6.12 -12.14 9.34
CA PRO A 269 -6.53 -11.00 8.54
C PRO A 269 -5.32 -10.36 7.84
N MET A 270 -5.40 -10.22 6.53
CA MET A 270 -4.43 -9.53 5.69
C MET A 270 -4.89 -8.08 5.48
N MET A 271 -5.10 -7.36 6.57
CA MET A 271 -5.62 -5.98 6.59
C MET A 271 -4.81 -5.15 7.58
N MET A 272 -4.72 -3.84 7.36
CA MET A 272 -4.00 -2.92 8.25
C MET A 272 -4.44 -3.08 9.71
N VAL A 273 -5.73 -3.30 9.93
CA VAL A 273 -6.38 -3.43 11.23
C VAL A 273 -7.16 -4.74 11.34
N ALA A 274 -7.20 -5.37 12.50
CA ALA A 274 -8.17 -6.42 12.82
C ALA A 274 -9.47 -5.76 13.32
N GLY A 275 -10.25 -5.22 12.38
CA GLY A 275 -11.50 -4.50 12.63
C GLY A 275 -12.73 -5.39 12.52
N ASP A 276 -13.80 -4.83 11.98
CA ASP A 276 -15.12 -5.47 11.87
C ASP A 276 -15.08 -6.80 11.10
N HIS A 277 -14.52 -6.79 9.90
CA HIS A 277 -14.39 -7.99 9.07
C HIS A 277 -13.60 -9.12 9.76
N ALA A 278 -12.54 -8.78 10.50
CA ALA A 278 -11.75 -9.81 11.20
C ALA A 278 -12.51 -10.42 12.39
N ASN A 279 -13.25 -9.59 13.15
CA ASN A 279 -13.94 -10.02 14.35
C ASN A 279 -15.30 -10.67 14.06
N ASN A 280 -16.02 -10.19 13.04
CA ASN A 280 -17.36 -10.66 12.70
C ASN A 280 -17.34 -11.63 11.52
N ASP A 281 -16.96 -11.18 10.30
CA ASP A 281 -17.03 -12.02 9.11
C ASP A 281 -16.04 -13.17 9.14
N MET A 282 -14.79 -12.95 9.63
CA MET A 282 -13.77 -13.99 9.66
C MET A 282 -13.95 -14.94 10.85
N ALA A 283 -13.98 -14.41 12.08
CA ALA A 283 -13.86 -15.18 13.31
C ALA A 283 -15.10 -15.14 14.21
N GLY A 284 -16.17 -14.52 13.77
CA GLY A 284 -17.43 -14.43 14.52
C GLY A 284 -18.09 -15.79 14.78
N SER A 285 -19.12 -15.78 15.62
CA SER A 285 -19.88 -16.96 16.00
C SER A 285 -21.11 -17.20 15.11
N GLU A 286 -21.45 -16.25 14.23
CA GLU A 286 -22.60 -16.35 13.35
C GLU A 286 -22.40 -17.47 12.31
N PRO A 287 -23.50 -18.12 11.85
CA PRO A 287 -23.40 -19.25 10.92
C PRO A 287 -22.75 -18.95 9.57
N ASP A 288 -22.74 -17.68 9.16
CA ASP A 288 -22.16 -17.16 7.93
C ASP A 288 -20.73 -16.63 8.10
N SER A 289 -20.18 -16.65 9.32
CA SER A 289 -18.77 -16.36 9.53
C SER A 289 -17.89 -17.42 8.84
N HIS A 290 -16.74 -16.98 8.32
CA HIS A 290 -15.81 -17.88 7.62
C HIS A 290 -15.34 -19.03 8.52
N LYS A 291 -15.13 -18.77 9.81
CA LYS A 291 -14.81 -19.78 10.81
C LYS A 291 -15.94 -20.83 10.87
N SER A 292 -17.20 -20.40 11.06
CA SER A 292 -18.35 -21.31 11.15
C SER A 292 -18.57 -22.12 9.87
N ILE A 293 -18.38 -21.49 8.70
CA ILE A 293 -18.45 -22.16 7.39
C ILE A 293 -17.38 -23.26 7.30
N LEU A 294 -16.13 -22.96 7.64
CA LEU A 294 -15.03 -23.92 7.60
C LEU A 294 -15.22 -25.06 8.61
N GLU A 295 -15.69 -24.78 9.83
CA GLU A 295 -16.01 -25.80 10.84
C GLU A 295 -17.12 -26.75 10.36
N LYS A 296 -18.15 -26.21 9.71
CA LYS A 296 -19.22 -26.99 9.06
C LYS A 296 -18.70 -27.88 7.93
N GLU A 297 -17.65 -27.43 7.22
CA GLU A 297 -16.97 -28.20 6.18
C GLU A 297 -16.01 -29.28 6.73
N GLY A 298 -15.89 -29.36 8.06
CA GLY A 298 -15.12 -30.39 8.79
C GLY A 298 -13.67 -30.04 9.13
N PHE A 299 -13.32 -28.75 9.07
CA PHE A 299 -12.00 -28.27 9.50
C PHE A 299 -11.99 -27.90 10.99
N HIS A 300 -10.83 -28.05 11.64
CA HIS A 300 -10.57 -27.41 12.94
C HIS A 300 -10.01 -26.02 12.67
N VAL A 301 -10.70 -24.99 13.16
CA VAL A 301 -10.39 -23.59 12.83
C VAL A 301 -9.91 -22.82 14.05
N SER A 302 -8.79 -22.14 13.91
CA SER A 302 -8.28 -21.11 14.82
C SER A 302 -8.18 -19.77 14.10
N ALA A 303 -8.21 -18.66 14.86
CA ALA A 303 -8.05 -17.32 14.31
C ALA A 303 -6.93 -16.58 15.04
N TYR A 304 -6.09 -15.90 14.29
CA TYR A 304 -5.05 -14.98 14.76
C TYR A 304 -5.51 -13.55 14.44
N LEU A 305 -6.12 -12.89 15.44
CA LEU A 305 -6.82 -11.62 15.29
C LEU A 305 -5.90 -10.42 15.52
N HIS A 306 -4.89 -10.29 14.69
CA HIS A 306 -3.95 -9.15 14.68
C HIS A 306 -3.94 -8.48 13.32
N GLY A 307 -3.98 -7.14 13.31
CA GLY A 307 -3.84 -6.37 12.08
C GLY A 307 -2.38 -6.28 11.65
N LEU A 308 -2.14 -6.11 10.35
CA LEU A 308 -0.78 -6.00 9.81
C LEU A 308 0.02 -4.85 10.42
N GLY A 309 -0.65 -3.77 10.86
CA GLY A 309 -0.01 -2.65 11.55
C GLY A 309 0.57 -3.01 12.93
N GLU A 310 0.24 -4.17 13.52
CA GLU A 310 0.88 -4.66 14.74
C GLU A 310 2.27 -5.23 14.47
N ASN A 311 2.53 -5.71 13.25
CA ASN A 311 3.84 -6.21 12.82
C ASN A 311 4.84 -5.07 12.63
N GLU A 312 5.93 -5.07 13.39
CA GLU A 312 6.96 -4.03 13.31
C GLU A 312 7.61 -3.94 11.93
N GLY A 313 7.80 -5.08 11.25
CA GLY A 313 8.38 -5.12 9.92
C GLY A 313 7.47 -4.46 8.88
N VAL A 314 6.16 -4.66 8.98
CA VAL A 314 5.17 -3.98 8.12
C VAL A 314 5.17 -2.47 8.38
N ARG A 315 5.20 -2.05 9.65
CA ARG A 315 5.30 -0.61 9.98
C ARG A 315 6.58 0.02 9.43
N LYS A 316 7.71 -0.70 9.44
CA LYS A 316 8.96 -0.23 8.83
C LYS A 316 8.81 0.02 7.33
N ILE A 317 8.07 -0.85 6.61
CA ILE A 317 7.80 -0.62 5.18
C ILE A 317 6.93 0.65 5.01
N PHE A 318 5.90 0.87 5.83
CA PHE A 318 5.11 2.11 5.77
C PHE A 318 5.94 3.36 6.09
N VAL A 319 6.86 3.30 7.06
CA VAL A 319 7.81 4.39 7.32
C VAL A 319 8.67 4.66 6.09
N GLU A 320 9.13 3.62 5.40
CA GLU A 320 9.90 3.76 4.16
C GLU A 320 9.06 4.41 3.04
N ARG A 321 7.79 4.04 2.88
CA ARG A 321 6.87 4.70 1.93
C ARG A 321 6.68 6.19 2.26
N ALA A 322 6.55 6.53 3.56
CA ALA A 322 6.48 7.92 3.99
C ALA A 322 7.79 8.67 3.69
N ASN A 323 8.96 8.04 3.93
CA ASN A 323 10.27 8.60 3.58
C ASN A 323 10.41 8.86 2.08
N GLN A 324 9.95 7.94 1.23
CA GLN A 324 9.99 8.11 -0.23
C GLN A 324 9.16 9.33 -0.66
N SER A 325 7.95 9.48 -0.15
CA SER A 325 7.11 10.65 -0.42
C SER A 325 7.72 11.94 0.12
N TRP A 326 8.26 11.91 1.34
CA TRP A 326 8.94 13.04 1.97
C TRP A 326 10.18 13.48 1.18
N ASN A 327 11.06 12.55 0.84
CA ASN A 327 12.30 12.84 0.10
C ASN A 327 12.00 13.42 -1.29
N ALA A 328 10.89 13.03 -1.90
CA ALA A 328 10.44 13.59 -3.17
C ALA A 328 10.05 15.09 -3.10
N LEU A 329 9.80 15.64 -1.90
CA LEU A 329 9.65 17.10 -1.72
C LEU A 329 10.96 17.85 -2.02
N GLU A 330 12.12 17.24 -1.79
CA GLU A 330 13.44 17.86 -2.04
C GLU A 330 13.93 17.64 -3.48
N THR A 331 13.33 16.70 -4.23
CA THR A 331 13.73 16.40 -5.60
C THR A 331 13.24 17.52 -6.53
N GLU A 332 14.13 18.12 -7.32
CA GLU A 332 13.74 19.06 -8.36
C GLU A 332 12.97 18.33 -9.46
N VAL A 333 11.76 18.79 -9.77
CA VAL A 333 11.01 18.31 -10.93
C VAL A 333 11.71 18.84 -12.18
N ALA A 334 12.28 17.96 -13.01
CA ALA A 334 12.95 18.35 -14.25
C ALA A 334 11.98 19.18 -15.12
N GLN A 335 12.28 20.47 -15.29
CA GLN A 335 11.53 21.35 -16.16
C GLN A 335 11.70 20.90 -17.61
N PRO A 336 10.62 20.79 -18.40
CA PRO A 336 10.78 20.62 -19.83
C PRO A 336 11.52 21.85 -20.37
N THR A 337 12.75 21.65 -20.83
CA THR A 337 13.52 22.70 -21.49
C THR A 337 12.81 23.07 -22.80
N HIS A 338 12.03 24.13 -22.77
CA HIS A 338 11.54 24.79 -23.99
C HIS A 338 12.72 25.41 -24.71
N HIS A 339 13.43 24.64 -25.51
CA HIS A 339 14.21 25.22 -26.58
C HIS A 339 13.24 25.65 -27.71
N MET A 340 12.70 26.85 -27.59
CA MET A 340 12.20 27.53 -28.79
C MET A 340 13.40 27.80 -29.70
N LYS A 341 13.59 26.95 -30.71
CA LYS A 341 14.42 27.35 -31.87
C LYS A 341 13.69 28.46 -32.57
N LYS A 342 14.31 29.65 -32.62
CA LYS A 342 13.92 30.73 -33.51
C LYS A 342 14.20 30.34 -34.97
#